data_e2aec8da1900581a4ed24cf076c4d054
#
_entry.id   e2aec8da1900581a4ed24cf076c4d054
#
_cell.length_a   1.000
_cell.length_b   1.000
_cell.length_c   1.000
_cell.angle_alpha   90.00
_cell.angle_beta   90.00
_cell.angle_gamma   90.00
#
_symmetry.space_group_name_H-M   'P 1'
#
loop_
_entity.id
_entity.type
_entity.pdbx_description
1 polymer ?
#
loop_
_entity_poly.entity_id
_entity_poly.type
_entity_poly.pdbx_seq_one_letter_code
_entity_poly.pdbx_strand_id
1 'polypeptide(L)'
;MHIIITGGNQGIGFYLTEHLLELGNQVTVLDVEITELLKLKEKYPAQLLPVICDIRNKDGIQEAVRMSVTNYGDIDIAIHNACLCTFGPMKDTECSVYEEVFHVNYFGALRLAKAVVPYMEKAGKGKVIFTSSGVGIMGFPDISPYASSKGAIESLAKCLNLEYMEKGIRFQLIHPPLTRTRSAAPLPVPRDFLADPKAVGYGLAGRINKESFYICHSVGQQLQTALCYLFPVKMGRSMSALLKRKQNMT
;
A
#
# COMPACT_ATOMS: atom_id res chain seq x y z
N MET A 1 -17.93 8.33 0.62
CA MET A 1 -17.07 7.93 1.76
C MET A 1 -15.91 8.90 1.87
N HIS A 2 -15.37 9.05 3.08
CA HIS A 2 -14.15 9.78 3.33
C HIS A 2 -12.96 8.78 3.47
N ILE A 3 -11.97 8.92 2.61
CA ILE A 3 -10.84 7.99 2.48
C ILE A 3 -9.52 8.74 2.65
N ILE A 4 -8.63 8.22 3.49
CA ILE A 4 -7.24 8.73 3.63
C ILE A 4 -6.28 7.75 2.97
N ILE A 5 -5.35 8.25 2.14
CA ILE A 5 -4.35 7.44 1.44
C ILE A 5 -2.96 8.02 1.68
N THR A 6 -1.98 7.18 2.02
CA THR A 6 -0.57 7.59 2.01
C THR A 6 0.11 7.11 0.72
N GLY A 7 1.00 7.91 0.13
CA GLY A 7 1.71 7.53 -1.08
C GLY A 7 0.81 7.54 -2.32
N GLY A 8 0.05 8.59 -2.52
CA GLY A 8 -0.93 8.72 -3.60
C GLY A 8 -0.52 9.63 -4.75
N ASN A 9 0.69 10.22 -4.74
CA ASN A 9 1.10 11.14 -5.80
C ASN A 9 1.57 10.43 -7.09
N GLN A 10 1.86 9.14 -7.04
CA GLN A 10 2.35 8.39 -8.20
C GLN A 10 1.99 6.89 -8.16
N GLY A 11 2.20 6.20 -9.28
CA GLY A 11 2.06 4.73 -9.36
C GLY A 11 0.67 4.23 -9.04
N ILE A 12 0.58 3.13 -8.31
CA ILE A 12 -0.70 2.50 -7.93
C ILE A 12 -1.56 3.47 -7.10
N GLY A 13 -0.93 4.19 -6.15
CA GLY A 13 -1.64 5.10 -5.26
C GLY A 13 -2.32 6.25 -5.99
N PHE A 14 -1.69 6.79 -7.05
CA PHE A 14 -2.28 7.84 -7.87
C PHE A 14 -3.54 7.36 -8.58
N TYR A 15 -3.48 6.24 -9.28
CA TYR A 15 -4.63 5.72 -10.01
C TYR A 15 -5.72 5.16 -9.08
N LEU A 16 -5.35 4.67 -7.90
CA LEU A 16 -6.30 4.34 -6.85
C LEU A 16 -7.06 5.60 -6.39
N THR A 17 -6.34 6.69 -6.13
CA THR A 17 -6.91 8.00 -5.77
C THR A 17 -7.83 8.53 -6.87
N GLU A 18 -7.34 8.56 -8.12
CA GLU A 18 -8.10 9.06 -9.27
C GLU A 18 -9.45 8.33 -9.40
N HIS A 19 -9.44 7.00 -9.36
CA HIS A 19 -10.69 6.25 -9.53
C HIS A 19 -11.62 6.35 -8.31
N LEU A 20 -11.10 6.47 -7.10
CA LEU A 20 -11.92 6.72 -5.91
C LEU A 20 -12.64 8.08 -6.00
N LEU A 21 -11.99 9.10 -6.56
CA LEU A 21 -12.61 10.40 -6.84
C LEU A 21 -13.68 10.29 -7.94
N GLU A 22 -13.43 9.54 -9.03
CA GLU A 22 -14.42 9.25 -10.08
C GLU A 22 -15.66 8.56 -9.52
N LEU A 23 -15.51 7.72 -8.49
CA LEU A 23 -16.60 7.06 -7.78
C LEU A 23 -17.32 7.97 -6.75
N GLY A 24 -17.01 9.27 -6.71
CA GLY A 24 -17.68 10.27 -5.87
C GLY A 24 -17.20 10.30 -4.41
N ASN A 25 -16.05 9.71 -4.08
CA ASN A 25 -15.52 9.75 -2.72
C ASN A 25 -14.78 11.07 -2.45
N GLN A 26 -14.67 11.42 -1.18
CA GLN A 26 -13.77 12.45 -0.66
C GLN A 26 -12.45 11.77 -0.27
N VAL A 27 -11.32 12.25 -0.79
CA VAL A 27 -10.02 11.60 -0.61
C VAL A 27 -9.00 12.60 -0.09
N THR A 28 -8.40 12.29 1.06
CA THR A 28 -7.21 12.99 1.56
C THR A 28 -5.98 12.15 1.22
N VAL A 29 -4.99 12.76 0.58
CA VAL A 29 -3.76 12.08 0.21
C VAL A 29 -2.56 12.69 0.92
N LEU A 30 -1.85 11.87 1.69
CA LEU A 30 -0.60 12.22 2.36
C LEU A 30 0.57 11.70 1.51
N ASP A 31 1.41 12.61 1.03
CA ASP A 31 2.62 12.25 0.28
C ASP A 31 3.73 13.27 0.57
N VAL A 32 4.98 12.88 0.39
CA VAL A 32 6.14 13.79 0.48
C VAL A 32 6.21 14.75 -0.71
N GLU A 33 5.54 14.39 -1.81
CA GLU A 33 5.39 15.18 -3.03
C GLU A 33 3.93 15.17 -3.47
N ILE A 34 3.39 16.31 -3.90
CA ILE A 34 1.98 16.43 -4.29
C ILE A 34 1.75 17.02 -5.68
N THR A 35 2.79 17.09 -6.52
CA THR A 35 2.75 17.78 -7.81
C THR A 35 1.64 17.22 -8.73
N GLU A 36 1.53 15.90 -8.86
CA GLU A 36 0.50 15.28 -9.70
C GLU A 36 -0.89 15.36 -9.04
N LEU A 37 -0.94 15.36 -7.71
CA LEU A 37 -2.20 15.54 -6.97
C LEU A 37 -2.75 16.96 -7.11
N LEU A 38 -1.91 17.99 -7.25
CA LEU A 38 -2.37 19.36 -7.50
C LEU A 38 -3.08 19.46 -8.85
N LYS A 39 -2.54 18.82 -9.90
CA LYS A 39 -3.21 18.72 -11.20
C LYS A 39 -4.54 17.98 -11.10
N LEU A 40 -4.57 16.90 -10.35
CA LEU A 40 -5.79 16.11 -10.14
C LEU A 40 -6.83 16.91 -9.33
N LYS A 41 -6.40 17.75 -8.40
CA LYS A 41 -7.27 18.63 -7.61
C LYS A 41 -8.00 19.67 -8.46
N GLU A 42 -7.43 20.14 -9.57
CA GLU A 42 -8.13 21.05 -10.48
C GLU A 42 -9.40 20.40 -11.03
N LYS A 43 -9.37 19.08 -11.24
CA LYS A 43 -10.54 18.30 -11.70
C LYS A 43 -11.52 17.98 -10.56
N TYR A 44 -11.01 17.83 -9.32
CA TYR A 44 -11.81 17.43 -8.15
C TYR A 44 -11.61 18.38 -6.95
N PRO A 45 -11.91 19.70 -7.11
CA PRO A 45 -11.53 20.72 -6.12
C PRO A 45 -12.18 20.54 -4.75
N ALA A 46 -13.40 20.01 -4.69
CA ALA A 46 -14.13 19.77 -3.44
C ALA A 46 -13.89 18.38 -2.82
N GLN A 47 -13.34 17.43 -3.59
CA GLN A 47 -13.23 16.03 -3.19
C GLN A 47 -11.82 15.60 -2.83
N LEU A 48 -10.77 16.28 -3.34
CA LEU A 48 -9.38 15.92 -3.09
C LEU A 48 -8.71 16.93 -2.16
N LEU A 49 -8.11 16.42 -1.08
CA LEU A 49 -7.25 17.18 -0.16
C LEU A 49 -5.83 16.61 -0.21
N PRO A 50 -4.91 17.18 -1.02
CA PRO A 50 -3.51 16.80 -0.98
C PRO A 50 -2.81 17.45 0.23
N VAL A 51 -2.04 16.66 0.97
CA VAL A 51 -1.28 17.12 2.14
C VAL A 51 0.17 16.66 2.02
N ILE A 52 1.10 17.60 2.07
CA ILE A 52 2.54 17.26 2.16
C ILE A 52 2.79 16.69 3.56
N CYS A 53 3.16 15.42 3.60
CA CYS A 53 3.40 14.71 4.86
C CYS A 53 4.39 13.56 4.67
N ASP A 54 5.45 13.58 5.47
CA ASP A 54 6.34 12.42 5.59
C ASP A 54 5.75 11.44 6.61
N ILE A 55 5.49 10.20 6.16
CA ILE A 55 4.91 9.15 7.01
C ILE A 55 5.83 8.71 8.16
N ARG A 56 7.09 9.16 8.18
CA ARG A 56 8.02 8.98 9.29
C ARG A 56 7.78 9.98 10.43
N ASN A 57 7.11 11.09 10.15
CA ASN A 57 6.79 12.15 11.12
C ASN A 57 5.43 11.88 11.77
N LYS A 58 5.45 11.46 13.04
CA LYS A 58 4.23 11.16 13.82
C LYS A 58 3.30 12.36 13.94
N ASP A 59 3.85 13.54 14.27
CA ASP A 59 3.05 14.73 14.53
C ASP A 59 2.45 15.27 13.23
N GLY A 60 3.22 15.20 12.13
CA GLY A 60 2.74 15.54 10.79
C GLY A 60 1.54 14.67 10.34
N ILE A 61 1.58 13.36 10.66
CA ILE A 61 0.45 12.46 10.35
C ILE A 61 -0.79 12.84 11.18
N GLN A 62 -0.61 13.09 12.48
CA GLN A 62 -1.73 13.47 13.36
C GLN A 62 -2.39 14.76 12.88
N GLU A 63 -1.60 15.76 12.49
CA GLU A 63 -2.10 17.01 11.95
C GLU A 63 -2.82 16.79 10.61
N ALA A 64 -2.26 16.02 9.69
CA ALA A 64 -2.88 15.70 8.40
C ALA A 64 -4.22 14.97 8.58
N VAL A 65 -4.31 14.04 9.53
CA VAL A 65 -5.55 13.34 9.88
C VAL A 65 -6.57 14.33 10.48
N ARG A 66 -6.15 15.23 11.37
CA ARG A 66 -7.03 16.27 11.93
C ARG A 66 -7.58 17.19 10.84
N MET A 67 -6.73 17.67 9.93
CA MET A 67 -7.16 18.48 8.77
C MET A 67 -8.17 17.72 7.91
N SER A 68 -7.94 16.44 7.67
CA SER A 68 -8.81 15.56 6.90
C SER A 68 -10.21 15.46 7.52
N VAL A 69 -10.28 15.19 8.83
CA VAL A 69 -11.54 15.13 9.58
C VAL A 69 -12.27 16.48 9.61
N THR A 70 -11.53 17.58 9.75
CA THR A 70 -12.12 18.94 9.71
C THR A 70 -12.77 19.23 8.36
N ASN A 71 -12.18 18.75 7.25
CA ASN A 71 -12.70 18.99 5.90
C ASN A 71 -13.85 18.06 5.52
N TYR A 72 -13.80 16.78 5.91
CA TYR A 72 -14.65 15.73 5.35
C TYR A 72 -15.42 14.91 6.39
N GLY A 73 -15.24 15.17 7.69
CA GLY A 73 -15.90 14.43 8.75
C GLY A 73 -15.27 13.06 9.03
N ASP A 74 -16.11 12.09 9.42
CA ASP A 74 -15.67 10.76 9.85
C ASP A 74 -14.91 10.02 8.77
N ILE A 75 -13.86 9.29 9.19
CA ILE A 75 -13.01 8.52 8.29
C ILE A 75 -13.61 7.12 8.10
N ASP A 76 -14.05 6.81 6.88
CA ASP A 76 -14.53 5.47 6.54
C ASP A 76 -13.39 4.48 6.28
N ILE A 77 -12.35 4.92 5.54
CA ILE A 77 -11.22 4.07 5.13
C ILE A 77 -9.90 4.81 5.24
N ALA A 78 -8.88 4.16 5.78
CA ALA A 78 -7.50 4.64 5.76
C ALA A 78 -6.59 3.61 5.08
N ILE A 79 -5.81 4.03 4.07
CA ILE A 79 -4.97 3.16 3.26
C ILE A 79 -3.51 3.57 3.39
N HIS A 80 -2.67 2.69 3.94
CA HIS A 80 -1.23 2.88 3.89
C HIS A 80 -0.67 2.24 2.62
N ASN A 81 -0.36 3.09 1.63
CA ASN A 81 0.23 2.66 0.37
C ASN A 81 1.65 3.21 0.16
N ALA A 82 2.06 4.24 0.89
CA ALA A 82 3.43 4.76 0.86
C ALA A 82 4.44 3.63 1.13
N CYS A 83 5.48 3.55 0.31
CA CYS A 83 6.51 2.54 0.50
C CYS A 83 7.88 3.01 -0.03
N LEU A 84 8.92 2.53 0.63
CA LEU A 84 10.29 2.56 0.16
C LEU A 84 10.67 1.13 -0.25
N CYS A 85 11.20 0.98 -1.47
CA CYS A 85 11.67 -0.29 -2.00
C CYS A 85 13.14 -0.15 -2.39
N THR A 86 14.00 -0.98 -1.85
CA THR A 86 15.44 -0.99 -2.09
C THR A 86 15.87 -2.34 -2.66
N PHE A 87 16.92 -2.32 -3.45
CA PHE A 87 17.44 -3.49 -4.17
C PHE A 87 18.93 -3.62 -3.91
N GLY A 88 19.37 -4.82 -3.60
CA GLY A 88 20.76 -5.17 -3.37
C GLY A 88 20.88 -6.46 -2.58
N PRO A 89 21.97 -7.22 -2.79
CA PRO A 89 22.25 -8.44 -2.02
C PRO A 89 22.50 -8.08 -0.55
N MET A 90 22.10 -8.95 0.35
CA MET A 90 22.20 -8.73 1.80
C MET A 90 23.61 -8.38 2.26
N LYS A 91 24.62 -9.01 1.66
CA LYS A 91 26.05 -8.79 2.00
C LYS A 91 26.53 -7.35 1.74
N ASP A 92 25.88 -6.64 0.80
CA ASP A 92 26.24 -5.29 0.37
C ASP A 92 25.20 -4.25 0.87
N THR A 93 24.22 -4.65 1.69
CA THR A 93 23.15 -3.80 2.17
C THR A 93 23.35 -3.50 3.65
N GLU A 94 23.59 -2.23 3.98
CA GLU A 94 23.77 -1.76 5.36
C GLU A 94 22.50 -1.93 6.19
N CYS A 95 22.64 -2.13 7.51
CA CYS A 95 21.50 -2.22 8.43
C CYS A 95 20.61 -0.97 8.40
N SER A 96 21.19 0.20 8.23
CA SER A 96 20.48 1.49 8.11
C SER A 96 19.45 1.49 6.97
N VAL A 97 19.73 0.77 5.87
CA VAL A 97 18.76 0.63 4.76
C VAL A 97 17.52 -0.16 5.20
N TYR A 98 17.72 -1.21 6.01
CA TYR A 98 16.59 -1.94 6.60
C TYR A 98 15.77 -1.04 7.52
N GLU A 99 16.44 -0.26 8.37
CA GLU A 99 15.78 0.67 9.29
C GLU A 99 14.95 1.71 8.53
N GLU A 100 15.49 2.34 7.49
CA GLU A 100 14.75 3.29 6.66
C GLU A 100 13.52 2.68 6.00
N VAL A 101 13.68 1.49 5.41
CA VAL A 101 12.56 0.77 4.79
C VAL A 101 11.48 0.45 5.82
N PHE A 102 11.86 0.00 7.02
CA PHE A 102 10.91 -0.25 8.10
C PHE A 102 10.27 1.03 8.61
N HIS A 103 11.01 2.12 8.72
CA HIS A 103 10.46 3.41 9.15
C HIS A 103 9.34 3.92 8.25
N VAL A 104 9.46 3.72 6.93
CA VAL A 104 8.42 4.08 5.96
C VAL A 104 7.32 3.02 5.92
N ASN A 105 7.69 1.77 5.64
CA ASN A 105 6.71 0.73 5.31
C ASN A 105 5.93 0.24 6.53
N TYR A 106 6.61 -0.17 7.59
CA TYR A 106 6.00 -0.77 8.78
C TYR A 106 5.57 0.28 9.81
N PHE A 107 6.51 1.11 10.26
CA PHE A 107 6.18 2.12 11.26
C PHE A 107 5.28 3.22 10.72
N GLY A 108 5.36 3.54 9.41
CA GLY A 108 4.42 4.43 8.74
C GLY A 108 2.99 3.87 8.79
N ALA A 109 2.81 2.59 8.48
CA ALA A 109 1.52 1.91 8.59
C ALA A 109 0.96 1.96 10.02
N LEU A 110 1.81 1.67 11.02
CA LEU A 110 1.44 1.70 12.43
C LEU A 110 1.07 3.12 12.89
N ARG A 111 1.83 4.15 12.46
CA ARG A 111 1.53 5.54 12.81
C ARG A 111 0.21 6.01 12.21
N LEU A 112 -0.04 5.69 10.95
CA LEU A 112 -1.34 6.00 10.32
C LEU A 112 -2.48 5.32 11.08
N ALA A 113 -2.36 4.02 11.37
CA ALA A 113 -3.38 3.29 12.13
C ALA A 113 -3.65 3.96 13.49
N LYS A 114 -2.60 4.28 14.27
CA LYS A 114 -2.71 4.97 15.55
C LYS A 114 -3.35 6.37 15.45
N ALA A 115 -3.20 7.05 14.32
CA ALA A 115 -3.79 8.38 14.11
C ALA A 115 -5.28 8.31 13.74
N VAL A 116 -5.71 7.29 12.97
CA VAL A 116 -7.09 7.19 12.48
C VAL A 116 -8.02 6.37 13.39
N VAL A 117 -7.50 5.34 14.07
CA VAL A 117 -8.31 4.44 14.92
C VAL A 117 -9.13 5.17 15.98
N PRO A 118 -8.63 6.20 16.71
CA PRO A 118 -9.46 6.91 17.68
C PRO A 118 -10.71 7.55 17.09
N TYR A 119 -10.65 8.05 15.87
CA TYR A 119 -11.81 8.59 15.15
C TYR A 119 -12.77 7.49 14.74
N MET A 120 -12.25 6.36 14.26
CA MET A 120 -13.04 5.18 13.88
C MET A 120 -13.71 4.53 15.08
N GLU A 121 -13.05 4.44 16.25
CA GLU A 121 -13.66 3.96 17.51
C GLU A 121 -14.81 4.85 17.95
N LYS A 122 -14.64 6.19 17.85
CA LYS A 122 -15.73 7.14 18.15
C LYS A 122 -16.92 6.97 17.21
N ALA A 123 -16.67 6.67 15.94
CA ALA A 123 -17.72 6.42 14.94
C ALA A 123 -18.33 5.01 15.04
N GLY A 124 -17.70 4.08 15.78
CA GLY A 124 -18.11 2.67 15.90
C GLY A 124 -17.91 1.86 14.61
N LYS A 125 -17.17 2.38 13.63
CA LYS A 125 -16.90 1.74 12.33
C LYS A 125 -15.63 2.28 11.70
N GLY A 126 -14.99 1.49 10.85
CA GLY A 126 -13.85 1.93 10.04
C GLY A 126 -13.13 0.77 9.37
N LYS A 127 -12.29 1.12 8.42
CA LYS A 127 -11.46 0.16 7.70
C LYS A 127 -10.05 0.71 7.54
N VAL A 128 -9.06 -0.03 8.01
CA VAL A 128 -7.64 0.30 7.83
C VAL A 128 -7.01 -0.74 6.91
N ILE A 129 -6.40 -0.30 5.82
CA ILE A 129 -5.88 -1.18 4.78
C ILE A 129 -4.39 -0.92 4.60
N PHE A 130 -3.59 -1.96 4.66
CA PHE A 130 -2.16 -1.87 4.40
C PHE A 130 -1.81 -2.51 3.06
N THR A 131 -1.00 -1.82 2.26
CA THR A 131 -0.47 -2.38 1.02
C THR A 131 0.72 -3.29 1.33
N SER A 132 0.49 -4.60 1.20
CA SER A 132 1.52 -5.63 1.27
C SER A 132 2.10 -5.93 -0.12
N SER A 133 2.70 -7.07 -0.30
CA SER A 133 3.27 -7.56 -1.56
C SER A 133 3.40 -9.07 -1.53
N GLY A 134 3.30 -9.72 -2.68
CA GLY A 134 3.58 -11.16 -2.81
C GLY A 134 4.97 -11.55 -2.27
N VAL A 135 5.97 -10.66 -2.40
CA VAL A 135 7.32 -10.93 -1.87
C VAL A 135 7.41 -10.89 -0.34
N GLY A 136 6.47 -10.23 0.34
CA GLY A 136 6.34 -10.31 1.80
C GLY A 136 5.88 -11.67 2.29
N ILE A 137 5.23 -12.46 1.41
CA ILE A 137 4.81 -13.83 1.69
C ILE A 137 5.88 -14.84 1.27
N MET A 138 6.34 -14.74 0.01
CA MET A 138 7.19 -15.77 -0.60
C MET A 138 8.69 -15.50 -0.53
N GLY A 139 9.09 -14.27 -0.21
CA GLY A 139 10.47 -13.81 -0.34
C GLY A 139 10.92 -13.67 -1.79
N PHE A 140 12.01 -12.93 -2.02
CA PHE A 140 12.65 -12.80 -3.32
C PHE A 140 14.11 -12.37 -3.11
N PRO A 141 15.07 -12.82 -3.95
CA PRO A 141 16.47 -12.40 -3.84
C PRO A 141 16.65 -10.89 -3.99
N ASP A 142 17.65 -10.35 -3.33
CA ASP A 142 18.14 -8.98 -3.45
C ASP A 142 17.15 -7.86 -3.09
N ILE A 143 16.07 -8.18 -2.35
CA ILE A 143 15.07 -7.21 -1.87
C ILE A 143 14.69 -7.46 -0.41
N SER A 144 15.59 -8.03 0.38
CA SER A 144 15.28 -8.46 1.75
C SER A 144 14.77 -7.33 2.67
N PRO A 145 15.26 -6.06 2.62
CA PRO A 145 14.68 -4.99 3.45
C PRO A 145 13.19 -4.76 3.13
N TYR A 146 12.85 -4.68 1.85
CA TYR A 146 11.47 -4.50 1.41
C TYR A 146 10.60 -5.71 1.73
N ALA A 147 11.03 -6.91 1.36
CA ALA A 147 10.27 -8.13 1.57
C ALA A 147 9.97 -8.38 3.05
N SER A 148 10.96 -8.21 3.94
CA SER A 148 10.78 -8.37 5.38
C SER A 148 9.83 -7.32 5.96
N SER A 149 9.89 -6.06 5.53
CA SER A 149 8.95 -5.03 5.95
C SER A 149 7.51 -5.35 5.55
N LYS A 150 7.29 -5.91 4.34
CA LYS A 150 5.97 -6.33 3.88
C LYS A 150 5.46 -7.58 4.62
N GLY A 151 6.34 -8.52 4.98
CA GLY A 151 6.00 -9.64 5.88
C GLY A 151 5.61 -9.18 7.29
N ALA A 152 6.29 -8.17 7.83
CA ALA A 152 5.93 -7.57 9.11
C ALA A 152 4.54 -6.91 9.08
N ILE A 153 4.19 -6.22 7.97
CA ILE A 153 2.84 -5.65 7.75
C ILE A 153 1.76 -6.75 7.75
N GLU A 154 2.04 -7.91 7.16
CA GLU A 154 1.12 -9.06 7.16
C GLU A 154 0.74 -9.48 8.59
N SER A 155 1.74 -9.59 9.45
CA SER A 155 1.55 -9.97 10.84
C SER A 155 0.81 -8.88 11.62
N LEU A 156 1.23 -7.61 11.43
CA LEU A 156 0.59 -6.46 12.07
C LEU A 156 -0.91 -6.39 11.74
N ALA A 157 -1.27 -6.50 10.46
CA ALA A 157 -2.66 -6.44 10.04
C ALA A 157 -3.52 -7.54 10.68
N LYS A 158 -2.99 -8.77 10.80
CA LYS A 158 -3.69 -9.89 11.44
C LYS A 158 -3.96 -9.61 12.92
N CYS A 159 -2.93 -9.17 13.66
CA CYS A 159 -3.08 -8.83 15.07
C CYS A 159 -4.11 -7.72 15.29
N LEU A 160 -3.96 -6.60 14.55
CA LEU A 160 -4.87 -5.47 14.69
C LEU A 160 -6.30 -5.81 14.25
N ASN A 161 -6.48 -6.66 13.25
CA ASN A 161 -7.82 -7.10 12.87
C ASN A 161 -8.51 -7.88 13.99
N LEU A 162 -7.78 -8.75 14.69
CA LEU A 162 -8.32 -9.50 15.86
C LEU A 162 -8.60 -8.58 17.05
N GLU A 163 -7.78 -7.56 17.28
CA GLU A 163 -7.95 -6.61 18.39
C GLU A 163 -9.14 -5.66 18.19
N TYR A 164 -9.48 -5.31 16.94
CA TYR A 164 -10.42 -4.23 16.64
C TYR A 164 -11.71 -4.67 15.94
N MET A 165 -11.82 -5.90 15.44
CA MET A 165 -13.00 -6.34 14.71
C MET A 165 -14.30 -6.29 15.53
N GLU A 166 -14.26 -6.55 16.82
CA GLU A 166 -15.42 -6.44 17.71
C GLU A 166 -15.84 -4.99 18.00
N LYS A 167 -14.93 -4.02 17.72
CA LYS A 167 -15.19 -2.59 17.80
C LYS A 167 -15.71 -2.00 16.48
N GLY A 168 -16.05 -2.84 15.50
CA GLY A 168 -16.50 -2.41 14.18
C GLY A 168 -15.40 -1.89 13.26
N ILE A 169 -14.12 -2.07 13.61
CA ILE A 169 -12.98 -1.63 12.81
C ILE A 169 -12.29 -2.84 12.21
N ARG A 170 -12.08 -2.85 10.90
CA ARG A 170 -11.42 -3.93 10.17
C ARG A 170 -10.05 -3.52 9.69
N PHE A 171 -9.09 -4.41 9.87
CA PHE A 171 -7.78 -4.29 9.26
C PHE A 171 -7.67 -5.28 8.11
N GLN A 172 -7.23 -4.81 6.94
CA GLN A 172 -7.17 -5.60 5.71
C GLN A 172 -5.84 -5.38 4.98
N LEU A 173 -5.54 -6.24 4.03
CA LEU A 173 -4.33 -6.18 3.22
C LEU A 173 -4.67 -6.04 1.73
N ILE A 174 -3.97 -5.13 1.05
CA ILE A 174 -3.92 -5.08 -0.41
C ILE A 174 -2.69 -5.87 -0.88
N HIS A 175 -2.90 -6.77 -1.83
CA HIS A 175 -1.84 -7.48 -2.56
C HIS A 175 -1.85 -7.07 -4.03
N PRO A 176 -1.08 -6.06 -4.44
CA PRO A 176 -0.92 -5.72 -5.85
C PRO A 176 -0.02 -6.75 -6.55
N PRO A 177 -0.17 -6.96 -7.86
CA PRO A 177 0.81 -7.66 -8.66
C PRO A 177 2.09 -6.83 -8.78
N LEU A 178 3.14 -7.42 -9.31
CA LEU A 178 4.32 -6.66 -9.73
C LEU A 178 3.90 -5.64 -10.80
N THR A 179 4.03 -4.35 -10.48
CA THR A 179 3.44 -3.25 -11.24
C THR A 179 4.52 -2.30 -11.73
N ARG A 180 4.36 -1.78 -12.94
CA ARG A 180 5.25 -0.81 -13.58
C ARG A 180 5.17 0.55 -12.89
N THR A 181 5.91 0.71 -11.80
CA THR A 181 6.00 1.94 -11.01
C THR A 181 7.45 2.43 -10.93
N ARG A 182 7.65 3.68 -10.50
CA ARG A 182 8.98 4.22 -10.24
C ARG A 182 9.75 3.36 -9.22
N SER A 183 9.07 2.88 -8.18
CA SER A 183 9.66 2.03 -7.15
C SER A 183 10.10 0.65 -7.68
N ALA A 184 9.49 0.15 -8.73
CA ALA A 184 9.85 -1.12 -9.36
C ALA A 184 10.86 -0.97 -10.51
N ALA A 185 11.18 0.26 -10.94
CA ALA A 185 12.06 0.52 -12.07
C ALA A 185 13.48 -0.11 -11.95
N PRO A 186 14.10 -0.20 -10.74
CA PRO A 186 15.39 -0.85 -10.58
C PRO A 186 15.35 -2.38 -10.68
N LEU A 187 14.17 -3.01 -10.65
CA LEU A 187 14.07 -4.46 -10.78
C LEU A 187 14.48 -4.91 -12.17
N PRO A 188 15.37 -5.92 -12.30
CA PRO A 188 15.75 -6.49 -13.57
C PRO A 188 14.66 -7.43 -14.10
N VAL A 189 13.46 -6.90 -14.30
CA VAL A 189 12.26 -7.64 -14.76
C VAL A 189 11.81 -7.09 -16.09
N PRO A 190 11.61 -7.93 -17.13
CA PRO A 190 11.08 -7.48 -18.41
C PRO A 190 9.73 -6.76 -18.23
N ARG A 191 9.53 -5.71 -19.02
CA ARG A 191 8.32 -4.85 -18.91
C ARG A 191 7.01 -5.62 -19.07
N ASP A 192 7.01 -6.68 -19.85
CA ASP A 192 5.83 -7.53 -20.11
C ASP A 192 5.33 -8.30 -18.88
N PHE A 193 6.15 -8.39 -17.83
CA PHE A 193 5.75 -8.98 -16.54
C PHE A 193 5.19 -7.95 -15.56
N LEU A 194 5.26 -6.67 -15.90
CA LEU A 194 4.82 -5.59 -15.05
C LEU A 194 3.39 -5.20 -15.43
N ALA A 195 2.47 -5.34 -14.48
CA ALA A 195 1.09 -4.88 -14.66
C ALA A 195 1.04 -3.35 -14.86
N ASP A 196 0.04 -2.90 -15.58
CA ASP A 196 -0.21 -1.47 -15.75
C ASP A 196 -0.72 -0.85 -14.44
N PRO A 197 -0.07 0.23 -13.93
CA PRO A 197 -0.46 0.84 -12.66
C PRO A 197 -1.88 1.40 -12.66
N LYS A 198 -2.39 1.84 -13.81
CA LYS A 198 -3.77 2.33 -13.94
C LYS A 198 -4.76 1.19 -13.77
N ALA A 199 -4.56 0.07 -14.47
CA ALA A 199 -5.42 -1.11 -14.34
C ALA A 199 -5.43 -1.66 -12.90
N VAL A 200 -4.26 -1.65 -12.24
CA VAL A 200 -4.14 -2.09 -10.84
C VAL A 200 -4.86 -1.14 -9.89
N GLY A 201 -4.60 0.16 -9.98
CA GLY A 201 -5.22 1.17 -9.11
C GLY A 201 -6.75 1.17 -9.24
N TYR A 202 -7.27 1.15 -10.47
CA TYR A 202 -8.70 1.10 -10.76
C TYR A 202 -9.34 -0.21 -10.26
N GLY A 203 -8.68 -1.35 -10.50
CA GLY A 203 -9.15 -2.64 -10.01
C GLY A 203 -9.19 -2.74 -8.48
N LEU A 204 -8.28 -2.08 -7.78
CA LEU A 204 -8.29 -1.97 -6.31
C LEU A 204 -9.41 -1.04 -5.83
N ALA A 205 -9.58 0.14 -6.41
CA ALA A 205 -10.63 1.08 -6.04
C ALA A 205 -12.03 0.45 -6.16
N GLY A 206 -12.30 -0.28 -7.24
CA GLY A 206 -13.58 -1.00 -7.43
C GLY A 206 -13.80 -2.15 -6.42
N ARG A 207 -12.79 -2.49 -5.63
CA ARG A 207 -12.85 -3.59 -4.66
C ARG A 207 -12.59 -3.16 -3.22
N ILE A 208 -12.39 -1.88 -2.97
CA ILE A 208 -12.02 -1.35 -1.65
C ILE A 208 -13.08 -1.64 -0.58
N ASN A 209 -14.33 -1.79 -0.98
CA ASN A 209 -15.46 -2.08 -0.10
C ASN A 209 -15.60 -3.55 0.28
N LYS A 210 -14.79 -4.46 -0.30
CA LYS A 210 -14.85 -5.88 0.05
C LYS A 210 -14.57 -6.12 1.52
N GLU A 211 -15.28 -7.10 2.08
CA GLU A 211 -15.17 -7.52 3.47
C GLU A 211 -14.04 -8.53 3.70
N SER A 212 -13.49 -9.11 2.61
CA SER A 212 -12.40 -10.09 2.70
C SER A 212 -11.12 -9.46 3.27
N PHE A 213 -10.41 -10.18 4.12
CA PHE A 213 -9.15 -9.72 4.71
C PHE A 213 -8.09 -9.37 3.64
N TYR A 214 -8.12 -10.06 2.51
CA TYR A 214 -7.22 -9.81 1.37
C TYR A 214 -7.96 -9.16 0.21
N ILE A 215 -7.44 -8.04 -0.28
CA ILE A 215 -7.94 -7.29 -1.43
C ILE A 215 -6.92 -7.39 -2.56
N CYS A 216 -7.34 -7.94 -3.71
CA CYS A 216 -6.55 -8.01 -4.93
C CYS A 216 -7.30 -7.28 -6.05
N HIS A 217 -6.57 -6.71 -7.01
CA HIS A 217 -7.18 -5.95 -8.12
C HIS A 217 -8.01 -6.84 -9.06
N SER A 218 -7.72 -8.15 -9.09
CA SER A 218 -8.39 -9.12 -9.97
C SER A 218 -8.54 -10.50 -9.29
N VAL A 219 -9.39 -11.35 -9.86
CA VAL A 219 -9.56 -12.75 -9.41
C VAL A 219 -8.27 -13.56 -9.65
N GLY A 220 -7.60 -13.34 -10.79
CA GLY A 220 -6.33 -14.01 -11.10
C GLY A 220 -5.25 -13.69 -10.06
N GLN A 221 -5.16 -12.41 -9.65
CA GLN A 221 -4.23 -12.02 -8.59
C GLN A 221 -4.60 -12.63 -7.23
N GLN A 222 -5.88 -12.77 -6.93
CA GLN A 222 -6.33 -13.41 -5.70
C GLN A 222 -5.91 -14.88 -5.64
N LEU A 223 -6.02 -15.61 -6.75
CA LEU A 223 -5.57 -17.01 -6.85
C LEU A 223 -4.05 -17.10 -6.71
N GLN A 224 -3.30 -16.23 -7.39
CA GLN A 224 -1.84 -16.18 -7.27
C GLN A 224 -1.40 -15.89 -5.83
N THR A 225 -2.04 -14.95 -5.15
CA THR A 225 -1.77 -14.63 -3.74
C THR A 225 -2.04 -15.84 -2.84
N ALA A 226 -3.15 -16.55 -3.05
CA ALA A 226 -3.45 -17.78 -2.30
C ALA A 226 -2.38 -18.86 -2.50
N LEU A 227 -1.88 -19.05 -3.71
CA LEU A 227 -0.76 -19.96 -3.98
C LEU A 227 0.55 -19.54 -3.27
N CYS A 228 0.82 -18.23 -3.17
CA CYS A 228 1.95 -17.73 -2.40
C CYS A 228 1.85 -18.08 -0.92
N TYR A 229 0.66 -18.02 -0.32
CA TYR A 229 0.45 -18.43 1.07
C TYR A 229 0.59 -19.95 1.27
N LEU A 230 0.11 -20.76 0.34
CA LEU A 230 0.18 -22.22 0.44
C LEU A 230 1.60 -22.76 0.20
N PHE A 231 2.34 -22.15 -0.71
CA PHE A 231 3.66 -22.66 -1.15
C PHE A 231 4.72 -21.55 -1.24
N PRO A 232 5.00 -20.79 -0.15
CA PRO A 232 5.78 -19.56 -0.24
C PRO A 232 7.17 -19.77 -0.88
N VAL A 233 7.96 -20.69 -0.37
CA VAL A 233 9.33 -20.94 -0.87
C VAL A 233 9.35 -21.51 -2.30
N LYS A 234 8.39 -22.36 -2.66
CA LYS A 234 8.29 -22.90 -4.03
C LYS A 234 7.95 -21.78 -5.02
N MET A 235 7.00 -20.91 -4.67
CA MET A 235 6.62 -19.76 -5.49
C MET A 235 7.80 -18.79 -5.68
N GLY A 236 8.51 -18.45 -4.62
CA GLY A 236 9.70 -17.60 -4.68
C GLY A 236 10.80 -18.19 -5.57
N ARG A 237 11.10 -19.48 -5.44
CA ARG A 237 12.07 -20.20 -6.30
C ARG A 237 11.64 -20.21 -7.77
N SER A 238 10.37 -20.51 -8.05
CA SER A 238 9.85 -20.56 -9.42
C SER A 238 9.90 -19.19 -10.09
N MET A 239 9.51 -18.13 -9.40
CA MET A 239 9.58 -16.77 -9.90
C MET A 239 11.02 -16.31 -10.15
N SER A 240 11.94 -16.59 -9.21
CA SER A 240 13.35 -16.27 -9.36
C SER A 240 13.99 -17.01 -10.56
N ALA A 241 13.66 -18.29 -10.74
CA ALA A 241 14.15 -19.09 -11.87
C ALA A 241 13.63 -18.59 -13.22
N LEU A 242 12.35 -18.18 -13.26
CA LEU A 242 11.72 -17.64 -14.47
C LEU A 242 12.42 -16.34 -14.93
N LEU A 243 12.69 -15.45 -13.98
CA LEU A 243 13.36 -14.17 -14.28
C LEU A 243 14.81 -14.37 -14.74
N LYS A 244 15.57 -15.25 -14.08
CA LYS A 244 16.94 -15.59 -14.50
C LYS A 244 17.02 -16.18 -15.91
N ARG A 245 16.07 -17.07 -16.27
CA ARG A 245 16.01 -17.66 -17.63
C ARG A 245 15.80 -16.59 -18.69
N LYS A 246 14.94 -15.61 -18.44
CA LYS A 246 14.68 -14.54 -19.43
C LYS A 246 15.81 -13.51 -19.52
N GLN A 247 16.51 -13.22 -18.44
CA GLN A 247 17.72 -12.38 -18.47
C GLN A 247 18.83 -12.99 -19.32
N ASN A 248 18.94 -14.32 -19.35
CA ASN A 248 19.94 -15.03 -20.16
C ASN A 248 19.53 -15.17 -21.64
N MET A 249 18.32 -14.76 -22.03
CA MET A 249 17.79 -14.80 -23.41
C MET A 249 17.77 -13.44 -24.09
N THR A 250 18.07 -12.35 -23.37
CA THR A 250 18.24 -10.98 -23.85
C THR A 250 19.70 -10.57 -23.83
#